data_5dbd93f7ac1505d8547a41e59c5eb2cf
#
_entry.id   5dbd93f7ac1505d8547a41e59c5eb2cf
#
_cell.length_a   1.000
_cell.length_b   1.000
_cell.length_c   1.000
_cell.angle_alpha   90.00
_cell.angle_beta   90.00
_cell.angle_gamma   90.00
#
_symmetry.space_group_name_H-M   'P 1'
#
loop_
_entity.id
_entity.type
_entity.pdbx_description
1 polymer ?
#
loop_
_entity_poly.entity_id
_entity_poly.type
_entity_poly.pdbx_seq_one_letter_code
_entity_poly.pdbx_strand_id
1 'polypeptide(L)'
;DSEGGSLVPTTFSGVLLEAMADYGGVRAVAQVQSTQSGEAIQWPTVDETAVTGEWLAENAAASDGDVTFGTTSIGAHLASSKVVAIPFALLQDAGISNMEGMLNGLLASRLARLTNAAYTVGDGSGKPTGIVNGAGLGHTTAAGLVDSFTSDDFIELEHSVDPVYRRDAS
;
A
#
# COMPACT_ATOMS: atom_id res chain seq x y z
N ASP A 1 -26.20 4.95 -1.42
CA ASP A 1 -26.48 6.05 -2.35
C ASP A 1 -25.35 6.14 -3.37
N SER A 2 -25.59 5.55 -4.53
CA SER A 2 -24.63 5.40 -5.64
C SER A 2 -24.70 6.57 -6.65
N GLU A 3 -25.17 7.74 -6.24
CA GLU A 3 -25.52 8.80 -7.19
C GLU A 3 -24.38 9.77 -7.54
N GLY A 4 -23.23 9.70 -6.91
CA GLY A 4 -22.09 10.60 -7.19
C GLY A 4 -21.01 10.05 -8.11
N GLY A 5 -20.82 8.74 -8.16
CA GLY A 5 -19.70 8.13 -8.87
C GLY A 5 -19.80 8.10 -10.39
N SER A 6 -21.04 8.23 -10.93
CA SER A 6 -21.30 8.20 -12.37
C SER A 6 -21.16 9.56 -13.06
N LEU A 7 -21.04 10.64 -12.29
CA LEU A 7 -20.98 12.01 -12.82
C LEU A 7 -19.55 12.54 -12.98
N VAL A 8 -18.54 11.82 -12.52
CA VAL A 8 -17.14 12.21 -12.73
C VAL A 8 -16.71 11.76 -14.13
N PRO A 9 -16.36 12.66 -15.05
CA PRO A 9 -15.87 12.28 -16.37
C PRO A 9 -14.64 11.37 -16.24
N THR A 10 -14.60 10.29 -16.99
CA THR A 10 -13.49 9.33 -17.00
C THR A 10 -12.14 9.99 -17.34
N THR A 11 -12.17 11.02 -18.18
CA THR A 11 -11.00 11.86 -18.50
C THR A 11 -10.46 12.62 -17.29
N PHE A 12 -11.34 13.18 -16.44
CA PHE A 12 -10.95 13.89 -15.24
C PHE A 12 -10.26 12.96 -14.22
N SER A 13 -10.83 11.79 -13.98
CA SER A 13 -10.23 10.81 -13.06
C SER A 13 -8.89 10.31 -13.57
N GLY A 14 -8.72 10.13 -14.88
CA GLY A 14 -7.45 9.73 -15.49
C GLY A 14 -6.34 10.77 -15.28
N VAL A 15 -6.60 12.03 -15.56
CA VAL A 15 -5.67 13.15 -15.36
C VAL A 15 -5.29 13.31 -13.87
N LEU A 16 -6.27 13.16 -12.97
CA LEU A 16 -6.02 13.23 -11.53
C LEU A 16 -5.09 12.10 -11.05
N LEU A 17 -5.32 10.88 -11.50
CA LEU A 17 -4.49 9.72 -11.15
C LEU A 17 -3.07 9.85 -11.70
N GLU A 18 -2.91 10.35 -12.92
CA GLU A 18 -1.59 10.61 -13.52
C GLU A 18 -0.81 11.68 -12.71
N ALA A 19 -1.45 12.80 -12.39
CA ALA A 19 -0.85 13.83 -11.55
C ALA A 19 -0.52 13.35 -10.12
N MET A 20 -1.29 12.41 -9.55
CA MET A 20 -0.98 11.80 -8.27
C MET A 20 0.26 10.89 -8.32
N ALA A 21 0.55 10.27 -9.46
CA ALA A 21 1.71 9.39 -9.62
C ALA A 21 3.04 10.15 -9.42
N ASP A 22 3.10 11.41 -9.85
CA ASP A 22 4.27 12.27 -9.71
C ASP A 22 4.66 12.55 -8.25
N TYR A 23 3.69 12.42 -7.31
CA TYR A 23 3.91 12.72 -5.89
C TYR A 23 3.89 11.47 -4.98
N GLY A 24 3.57 10.31 -5.52
CA GLY A 24 3.33 9.08 -4.75
C GLY A 24 4.49 8.10 -4.80
N GLY A 25 5.44 8.13 -3.84
CA GLY A 25 6.58 7.21 -3.80
C GLY A 25 6.18 5.73 -3.68
N VAL A 26 5.32 5.38 -2.72
CA VAL A 26 4.92 3.98 -2.47
C VAL A 26 4.10 3.42 -3.64
N ARG A 27 3.15 4.20 -4.17
CA ARG A 27 2.29 3.74 -5.27
C ARG A 27 3.06 3.47 -6.56
N ALA A 28 4.19 4.16 -6.80
CA ALA A 28 5.00 3.99 -8.00
C ALA A 28 5.69 2.62 -8.07
N VAL A 29 5.99 2.03 -6.91
CA VAL A 29 6.70 0.73 -6.81
C VAL A 29 5.77 -0.43 -6.41
N ALA A 30 4.58 -0.13 -5.88
CA ALA A 30 3.63 -1.15 -5.45
C ALA A 30 2.84 -1.73 -6.61
N GLN A 31 2.46 -2.99 -6.49
CA GLN A 31 1.51 -3.62 -7.41
C GLN A 31 0.11 -3.05 -7.17
N VAL A 32 -0.44 -2.35 -8.18
CA VAL A 32 -1.76 -1.72 -8.10
C VAL A 32 -2.83 -2.67 -8.64
N GLN A 33 -3.81 -2.99 -7.80
CA GLN A 33 -5.02 -3.72 -8.18
C GLN A 33 -6.20 -2.75 -8.27
N SER A 34 -7.03 -2.88 -9.29
CA SER A 34 -8.24 -2.06 -9.44
C SER A 34 -9.49 -2.92 -9.32
N THR A 35 -10.48 -2.43 -8.55
CA THR A 35 -11.80 -3.03 -8.42
C THR A 35 -12.85 -2.14 -9.07
N GLN A 36 -13.92 -2.73 -9.61
CA GLN A 36 -15.01 -1.98 -10.22
C GLN A 36 -16.01 -1.41 -9.19
N SER A 37 -16.17 -2.10 -8.05
CA SER A 37 -17.21 -1.79 -7.05
C SER A 37 -16.68 -1.19 -5.76
N GLY A 38 -15.35 -1.14 -5.56
CA GLY A 38 -14.76 -0.72 -4.27
C GLY A 38 -15.03 -1.68 -3.12
N GLU A 39 -15.39 -2.93 -3.40
CA GLU A 39 -15.54 -3.98 -2.39
C GLU A 39 -14.17 -4.46 -1.88
N ALA A 40 -14.18 -5.01 -0.66
CA ALA A 40 -12.99 -5.61 -0.10
C ALA A 40 -12.57 -6.85 -0.89
N ILE A 41 -11.29 -6.91 -1.26
CA ILE A 41 -10.70 -8.07 -1.93
C ILE A 41 -10.27 -9.07 -0.86
N GLN A 42 -10.69 -10.33 -1.01
CA GLN A 42 -10.18 -11.44 -0.20
C GLN A 42 -8.96 -12.02 -0.93
N TRP A 43 -7.78 -11.88 -0.33
CA TRP A 43 -6.54 -12.41 -0.89
C TRP A 43 -6.18 -13.72 -0.21
N PRO A 44 -6.09 -14.83 -0.94
CA PRO A 44 -5.67 -16.11 -0.37
C PRO A 44 -4.19 -16.03 0.02
N THR A 45 -3.86 -16.51 1.20
CA THR A 45 -2.49 -16.62 1.70
C THR A 45 -2.19 -18.06 2.06
N VAL A 46 -0.97 -18.49 1.77
CA VAL A 46 -0.43 -19.79 2.17
C VAL A 46 0.93 -19.52 2.81
N ASP A 47 1.15 -20.06 3.99
CA ASP A 47 2.46 -20.04 4.63
C ASP A 47 2.90 -21.48 4.88
N GLU A 48 3.87 -21.92 4.09
CA GLU A 48 4.50 -23.25 4.19
C GLU A 48 5.99 -23.15 4.53
N THR A 49 6.45 -22.00 4.98
CA THR A 49 7.89 -21.80 5.28
C THR A 49 8.43 -22.74 6.37
N ALA A 50 7.54 -23.21 7.26
CA ALA A 50 7.87 -24.15 8.34
C ALA A 50 7.62 -25.62 7.98
N VAL A 51 7.01 -25.90 6.81
CA VAL A 51 6.66 -27.27 6.39
C VAL A 51 7.81 -27.86 5.57
N THR A 52 8.26 -29.04 5.97
CA THR A 52 9.33 -29.77 5.26
C THR A 52 8.85 -31.16 4.90
N GLY A 53 9.36 -31.71 3.82
CA GLY A 53 9.17 -33.12 3.50
C GLY A 53 9.85 -34.05 4.52
N GLU A 54 9.48 -35.32 4.55
CA GLU A 54 10.02 -36.34 5.41
C GLU A 54 10.77 -37.45 4.67
N TRP A 55 11.72 -38.06 5.36
CA TRP A 55 12.37 -39.27 4.88
C TRP A 55 11.66 -40.51 5.43
N LEU A 56 11.17 -41.38 4.53
CA LEU A 56 10.47 -42.58 4.92
C LEU A 56 11.42 -43.78 4.96
N ALA A 57 11.31 -44.59 6.01
CA ALA A 57 11.91 -45.91 6.05
C ALA A 57 11.09 -46.89 5.20
N GLU A 58 11.70 -48.03 4.82
CA GLU A 58 11.01 -49.09 4.08
C GLU A 58 9.76 -49.55 4.85
N ASN A 59 8.62 -49.59 4.16
CA ASN A 59 7.28 -49.88 4.73
C ASN A 59 6.73 -48.92 5.78
N ALA A 60 7.28 -47.73 5.95
CA ALA A 60 6.68 -46.68 6.79
C ALA A 60 5.56 -45.95 6.03
N ALA A 61 4.50 -45.59 6.72
CA ALA A 61 3.46 -44.73 6.16
C ALA A 61 3.91 -43.27 6.19
N ALA A 62 3.61 -42.51 5.13
CA ALA A 62 3.83 -41.06 5.12
C ALA A 62 2.94 -40.36 6.16
N SER A 63 3.48 -39.33 6.80
CA SER A 63 2.69 -38.45 7.65
C SER A 63 1.79 -37.53 6.82
N ASP A 64 0.67 -37.13 7.41
CA ASP A 64 -0.25 -36.19 6.80
C ASP A 64 0.32 -34.78 6.86
N GLY A 65 0.29 -34.05 5.74
CA GLY A 65 0.86 -32.72 5.59
C GLY A 65 -0.10 -31.80 4.83
N ASP A 66 -1.30 -31.58 5.39
CA ASP A 66 -2.32 -30.73 4.77
C ASP A 66 -1.87 -29.25 4.71
N VAL A 67 -2.07 -28.65 3.52
CA VAL A 67 -1.83 -27.22 3.30
C VAL A 67 -2.89 -26.36 3.96
N THR A 68 -2.49 -25.44 4.82
CA THR A 68 -3.43 -24.51 5.47
C THR A 68 -3.53 -23.22 4.65
N PHE A 69 -4.73 -22.94 4.14
CA PHE A 69 -5.04 -21.71 3.42
C PHE A 69 -5.60 -20.66 4.38
N GLY A 70 -4.97 -19.51 4.44
CA GLY A 70 -5.48 -18.31 5.09
C GLY A 70 -6.12 -17.36 4.08
N THR A 71 -6.83 -16.34 4.56
CA THR A 71 -7.33 -15.24 3.73
C THR A 71 -7.02 -13.91 4.41
N THR A 72 -6.46 -12.98 3.65
CA THR A 72 -6.27 -11.59 4.08
C THR A 72 -7.25 -10.69 3.34
N SER A 73 -8.04 -9.91 4.08
CA SER A 73 -8.99 -8.97 3.51
C SER A 73 -8.34 -7.60 3.30
N ILE A 74 -8.35 -7.13 2.06
CA ILE A 74 -7.89 -5.80 1.69
C ILE A 74 -9.12 -4.92 1.51
N GLY A 75 -9.39 -4.03 2.48
CA GLY A 75 -10.52 -3.12 2.47
C GLY A 75 -10.31 -1.90 1.57
N ALA A 76 -11.41 -1.33 1.07
CA ALA A 76 -11.41 -0.07 0.37
C ALA A 76 -11.63 1.09 1.35
N HIS A 77 -10.88 2.17 1.19
CA HIS A 77 -10.98 3.38 2.01
C HIS A 77 -11.27 4.60 1.14
N LEU A 78 -12.14 5.49 1.63
CA LEU A 78 -12.49 6.70 0.92
C LEU A 78 -11.51 7.83 1.29
N ALA A 79 -10.81 8.37 0.29
CA ALA A 79 -9.93 9.53 0.44
C ALA A 79 -10.63 10.80 -0.09
N SER A 80 -10.49 11.92 0.62
CA SER A 80 -11.02 13.22 0.21
C SER A 80 -9.93 14.29 0.22
N SER A 81 -9.87 15.09 -0.84
CA SER A 81 -8.98 16.26 -0.94
C SER A 81 -9.45 17.48 -0.14
N LYS A 82 -10.59 17.39 0.56
CA LYS A 82 -11.38 18.47 1.16
C LYS A 82 -12.01 19.38 0.08
N VAL A 83 -13.03 20.13 0.48
CA VAL A 83 -13.74 21.08 -0.40
C VAL A 83 -12.89 22.34 -0.59
N VAL A 84 -12.74 22.78 -1.84
CA VAL A 84 -12.15 24.08 -2.19
C VAL A 84 -13.27 24.96 -2.73
N ALA A 85 -13.66 26.00 -2.00
CA ALA A 85 -14.63 27.00 -2.44
C ALA A 85 -13.90 28.11 -3.21
N ILE A 86 -14.32 28.37 -4.45
CA ILE A 86 -13.75 29.43 -5.30
C ILE A 86 -14.85 30.43 -5.59
N PRO A 87 -14.66 31.73 -5.31
CA PRO A 87 -15.62 32.77 -5.64
C PRO A 87 -15.78 32.85 -7.17
N PHE A 88 -17.03 32.99 -7.62
CA PHE A 88 -17.34 33.12 -9.05
C PHE A 88 -16.67 34.36 -9.69
N ALA A 89 -16.55 35.45 -8.94
CA ALA A 89 -15.84 36.64 -9.38
C ALA A 89 -14.36 36.35 -9.75
N LEU A 90 -13.70 35.53 -8.93
CA LEU A 90 -12.32 35.14 -9.22
C LEU A 90 -12.18 34.31 -10.50
N LEU A 91 -13.18 33.49 -10.82
CA LEU A 91 -13.22 32.74 -12.08
C LEU A 91 -13.41 33.63 -13.31
N GLN A 92 -14.16 34.74 -13.17
CA GLN A 92 -14.39 35.71 -14.24
C GLN A 92 -13.25 36.69 -14.44
N ASP A 93 -12.66 37.19 -13.33
CA ASP A 93 -11.61 38.20 -13.35
C ASP A 93 -10.20 37.64 -13.56
N ALA A 94 -10.01 36.36 -13.23
CA ALA A 94 -8.75 35.71 -13.50
C ALA A 94 -8.60 35.48 -15.01
N GLY A 95 -7.92 36.36 -15.70
CA GLY A 95 -7.41 36.14 -17.06
C GLY A 95 -6.42 34.95 -17.14
N ILE A 96 -6.52 34.03 -16.18
CA ILE A 96 -5.74 32.80 -16.05
C ILE A 96 -6.45 31.73 -16.89
N SER A 97 -5.98 31.56 -18.11
CA SER A 97 -6.50 30.59 -19.06
C SER A 97 -6.38 29.12 -18.62
N ASN A 98 -5.85 28.81 -17.41
CA ASN A 98 -5.67 27.46 -16.93
C ASN A 98 -5.88 27.29 -15.39
N MET A 99 -6.90 27.96 -14.83
CA MET A 99 -7.23 27.81 -13.40
C MET A 99 -7.63 26.37 -13.07
N GLU A 100 -8.32 25.68 -13.97
CA GLU A 100 -8.71 24.30 -13.80
C GLU A 100 -7.49 23.37 -13.68
N GLY A 101 -6.48 23.54 -14.53
CA GLY A 101 -5.23 22.78 -14.45
C GLY A 101 -4.47 23.02 -13.13
N MET A 102 -4.42 24.28 -12.67
CA MET A 102 -3.82 24.61 -11.37
C MET A 102 -4.56 23.95 -10.20
N LEU A 103 -5.88 23.97 -10.20
CA LEU A 103 -6.69 23.32 -9.18
C LEU A 103 -6.54 21.81 -9.19
N ASN A 104 -6.51 21.19 -10.36
CA ASN A 104 -6.27 19.76 -10.50
C ASN A 104 -4.91 19.37 -9.91
N GLY A 105 -3.85 20.13 -10.17
CA GLY A 105 -2.54 19.90 -9.56
C GLY A 105 -2.55 20.02 -8.03
N LEU A 106 -3.26 21.01 -7.48
CA LEU A 106 -3.40 21.18 -6.03
C LEU A 106 -4.16 20.02 -5.38
N LEU A 107 -5.28 19.60 -5.98
CA LEU A 107 -6.08 18.48 -5.48
C LEU A 107 -5.30 17.16 -5.56
N ALA A 108 -4.61 16.91 -6.68
CA ALA A 108 -3.75 15.77 -6.88
C ALA A 108 -2.64 15.70 -5.82
N SER A 109 -1.94 16.80 -5.57
CA SER A 109 -0.87 16.83 -4.56
C SER A 109 -1.37 16.62 -3.12
N ARG A 110 -2.60 17.08 -2.80
CA ARG A 110 -3.23 16.82 -1.49
C ARG A 110 -3.56 15.34 -1.30
N LEU A 111 -4.19 14.73 -2.31
CA LEU A 111 -4.54 13.30 -2.28
C LEU A 111 -3.27 12.43 -2.27
N ALA A 112 -2.27 12.78 -3.06
CA ALA A 112 -1.00 12.04 -3.09
C ALA A 112 -0.27 12.06 -1.75
N ARG A 113 -0.19 13.22 -1.09
CA ARG A 113 0.39 13.32 0.26
C ARG A 113 -0.40 12.52 1.30
N LEU A 114 -1.73 12.59 1.26
CA LEU A 114 -2.59 11.83 2.15
C LEU A 114 -2.40 10.32 1.98
N THR A 115 -2.47 9.86 0.74
CA THR A 115 -2.37 8.43 0.42
C THR A 115 -0.95 7.90 0.67
N ASN A 116 0.10 8.65 0.30
CA ASN A 116 1.47 8.24 0.54
C ASN A 116 1.79 8.11 2.03
N ALA A 117 1.33 9.06 2.87
CA ALA A 117 1.47 8.95 4.32
C ALA A 117 0.71 7.74 4.88
N ALA A 118 -0.50 7.48 4.40
CA ALA A 118 -1.28 6.32 4.82
C ALA A 118 -0.64 5.00 4.38
N TYR A 119 -0.10 4.91 3.17
CA TYR A 119 0.59 3.71 2.68
C TYR A 119 1.93 3.45 3.39
N THR A 120 2.56 4.49 3.93
CA THR A 120 3.81 4.34 4.69
C THR A 120 3.53 3.95 6.16
N VAL A 121 2.74 4.74 6.88
CA VAL A 121 2.56 4.62 8.34
C VAL A 121 1.10 4.47 8.79
N GLY A 122 0.18 4.13 7.90
CA GLY A 122 -1.23 3.93 8.26
C GLY A 122 -1.42 2.79 9.27
N ASP A 123 -2.37 2.96 10.19
CA ASP A 123 -2.65 2.01 11.27
C ASP A 123 -3.83 1.05 10.96
N GLY A 124 -4.44 1.17 9.77
CA GLY A 124 -5.59 0.35 9.37
C GLY A 124 -6.94 0.81 9.93
N SER A 125 -6.98 1.85 10.77
CA SER A 125 -8.22 2.39 11.33
C SER A 125 -8.75 3.55 10.48
N GLY A 126 -9.80 3.31 9.70
CA GLY A 126 -10.39 4.28 8.76
C GLY A 126 -9.48 4.69 7.60
N LYS A 127 -8.31 4.11 7.48
CA LYS A 127 -7.29 4.31 6.45
C LYS A 127 -6.54 2.99 6.21
N PRO A 128 -5.84 2.82 5.07
CA PRO A 128 -5.11 1.58 4.80
C PRO A 128 -3.98 1.35 5.82
N THR A 129 -3.65 0.08 6.04
CA THR A 129 -2.46 -0.31 6.80
C THR A 129 -1.22 0.00 5.97
N GLY A 130 -0.32 0.80 6.51
CA GLY A 130 0.93 1.18 5.86
C GLY A 130 2.01 0.09 5.99
N ILE A 131 3.05 0.20 5.16
CA ILE A 131 4.16 -0.77 5.11
C ILE A 131 4.81 -0.94 6.49
N VAL A 132 5.04 0.17 7.21
CA VAL A 132 5.71 0.14 8.53
C VAL A 132 4.89 -0.63 9.56
N ASN A 133 3.56 -0.49 9.56
CA ASN A 133 2.69 -1.16 10.53
C ASN A 133 2.23 -2.56 10.05
N GLY A 134 2.28 -2.82 8.75
CA GLY A 134 1.92 -4.11 8.17
C GLY A 134 3.07 -5.11 8.10
N ALA A 135 4.32 -4.62 8.10
CA ALA A 135 5.50 -5.47 8.08
C ALA A 135 5.72 -6.15 9.44
N GLY A 136 6.11 -7.41 9.42
CA GLY A 136 6.60 -8.11 10.62
C GLY A 136 7.91 -7.52 11.12
N LEU A 137 8.15 -7.60 12.44
CA LEU A 137 9.39 -7.19 13.03
C LEU A 137 10.51 -8.17 12.65
N GLY A 138 11.49 -7.73 11.85
CA GLY A 138 12.59 -8.56 11.41
C GLY A 138 13.71 -8.64 12.46
N HIS A 139 14.18 -7.48 12.95
CA HIS A 139 15.27 -7.39 13.93
C HIS A 139 15.02 -6.25 14.91
N THR A 140 15.52 -6.41 16.13
CA THR A 140 15.52 -5.37 17.18
C THR A 140 16.93 -5.19 17.70
N THR A 141 17.44 -3.97 17.69
CA THR A 141 18.76 -3.65 18.23
C THR A 141 18.85 -3.95 19.71
N ALA A 142 20.06 -4.15 20.23
CA ALA A 142 20.29 -4.46 21.64
C ALA A 142 19.70 -3.38 22.57
N ALA A 143 19.22 -3.80 23.74
CA ALA A 143 18.66 -2.90 24.74
C ALA A 143 19.68 -1.83 25.17
N GLY A 144 19.25 -0.56 25.15
CA GLY A 144 20.11 0.58 25.50
C GLY A 144 20.65 1.36 24.29
N LEU A 145 20.48 0.86 23.07
CA LEU A 145 20.78 1.59 21.84
C LEU A 145 19.51 2.33 21.37
N VAL A 146 19.33 3.57 21.79
CA VAL A 146 18.10 4.31 21.50
C VAL A 146 18.16 4.98 20.12
N ASP A 147 19.34 5.49 19.71
CA ASP A 147 19.52 6.25 18.46
C ASP A 147 20.76 5.75 17.68
N SER A 148 21.19 4.52 17.89
CA SER A 148 22.36 3.97 17.22
C SER A 148 22.13 2.50 16.82
N PHE A 149 22.81 2.08 15.78
CA PHE A 149 22.83 0.71 15.28
C PHE A 149 24.27 0.32 14.95
N THR A 150 24.53 -0.97 14.96
CA THR A 150 25.83 -1.55 14.62
C THR A 150 25.79 -2.10 13.18
N SER A 151 26.96 -2.42 12.62
CA SER A 151 27.01 -3.10 11.32
C SER A 151 26.36 -4.49 11.38
N ASP A 152 26.42 -5.15 12.54
CA ASP A 152 25.85 -6.48 12.74
C ASP A 152 24.31 -6.43 12.70
N ASP A 153 23.67 -5.35 13.18
CA ASP A 153 22.22 -5.19 13.13
C ASP A 153 21.69 -5.19 11.69
N PHE A 154 22.45 -4.64 10.72
CA PHE A 154 22.08 -4.70 9.30
C PHE A 154 22.18 -6.12 8.74
N ILE A 155 23.24 -6.84 9.11
CA ILE A 155 23.44 -8.22 8.68
C ILE A 155 22.33 -9.11 9.25
N GLU A 156 21.98 -8.92 10.52
CA GLU A 156 20.92 -9.66 11.19
C GLU A 156 19.54 -9.32 10.60
N LEU A 157 19.28 -8.04 10.28
CA LEU A 157 18.06 -7.63 9.59
C LEU A 157 17.93 -8.29 8.22
N GLU A 158 19.00 -8.31 7.43
CA GLU A 158 19.01 -9.01 6.14
C GLU A 158 18.75 -10.51 6.31
N HIS A 159 19.38 -11.12 7.31
CA HIS A 159 19.24 -12.56 7.58
C HIS A 159 17.91 -12.93 8.24
N SER A 160 17.16 -11.97 8.79
CA SER A 160 15.80 -12.21 9.29
C SER A 160 14.79 -12.52 8.18
N VAL A 161 15.11 -12.14 6.94
CA VAL A 161 14.29 -12.48 5.77
C VAL A 161 14.70 -13.84 5.25
N ASP A 162 13.72 -14.70 4.95
CA ASP A 162 13.97 -16.04 4.40
C ASP A 162 14.83 -15.96 3.11
N PRO A 163 15.84 -16.85 2.95
CA PRO A 163 16.72 -16.87 1.79
C PRO A 163 16.01 -16.94 0.45
N VAL A 164 14.82 -17.52 0.38
CA VAL A 164 14.01 -17.60 -0.85
C VAL A 164 13.63 -16.21 -1.35
N TYR A 165 13.26 -15.29 -0.44
CA TYR A 165 12.87 -13.92 -0.79
C TYR A 165 14.06 -12.98 -0.99
N ARG A 166 15.24 -13.30 -0.45
CA ARG A 166 16.46 -12.49 -0.63
C ARG A 166 17.09 -12.65 -2.02
N ARG A 167 16.82 -13.75 -2.74
CA ARG A 167 17.45 -14.07 -4.03
C ARG A 167 16.99 -13.17 -5.18
N ASP A 168 15.83 -12.55 -5.08
CA ASP A 168 15.27 -11.70 -6.12
C ASP A 168 15.60 -10.21 -5.96
N ALA A 169 16.42 -9.85 -4.96
CA ALA A 169 16.81 -8.47 -4.66
C ALA A 169 18.13 -8.00 -5.32
N SER A 170 18.64 -8.76 -6.31
CA SER A 170 19.90 -8.43 -7.02
C SER A 170 19.69 -8.02 -8.48
#